data_c56d42c4259762d55d5e802fb940e4c3
#
_entry.id   c56d42c4259762d55d5e802fb940e4c3
#
_cell.length_a   1.000
_cell.length_b   1.000
_cell.length_c   1.000
_cell.angle_alpha   90.00
_cell.angle_beta   90.00
_cell.angle_gamma   90.00
#
_symmetry.space_group_name_H-M   'P 1'
#
loop_
_entity.id
_entity.type
_entity.pdbx_description
1 polymer ?
#
loop_
_entity_poly.entity_id
_entity_poly.type
_entity_poly.pdbx_seq_one_letter_code
_entity_poly.pdbx_strand_id
1 'polypeptide(L)'
;MEYSPSKQFEDRATFTVVNRNLPVPHFTKSEDNEFLYINTDKLKLRYRKGTNPYFEPNPPANLSITMELNGRPVTWFPGQGDGKNLKGTYRTLDRCFGDGYRSKLEDGLISRSGWAVIDDSPQCVRTDGSRSLALVPDETGVDWVAPRDDKQSLDLYFLGYGHDYKRALHDYTLIAGKMPLPPDYAFGYWYSKYENYTADDYRNIIKDLKENDINTDVLILDMDWHWNGDPDPNKSNGRGGWTGWSWNYNLIPDPTKLLKDIHDNGLHLALNLHPAMGVDASEDIFRGMADDMGLDADPTKVIPWQLEDKSFYKAFANNFLRPFEKQGVDFWWLDWQQHLTSPYTDGLGETFWCNHVFFNDMKANRSDRRPIIFHRWGGLGSHRYQIGFSGDTFINYASLAFQPYFTATASNVCYGYWGHDIGGHMWDSNYPVNDPELLLRWFQFGVFSPIFRSHAAIGTWINRKIWTYENFPQLNATVKLRYALFPYIYTMARKSYDTGVGICRPMYYEYPENDEAYVFEEQYFFGDDILVAPIVEPSVDGVSKKRIW
;
A
#
# COMPACT_ATOMS: atom_id res chain seq x y z
N MET A 1 14.86 -21.90 1.34
CA MET A 1 14.77 -23.39 1.27
C MET A 1 13.89 -23.73 0.08
N GLU A 2 14.46 -24.39 -0.89
CA GLU A 2 13.70 -24.82 -2.06
C GLU A 2 13.66 -26.35 -2.12
N TYR A 3 12.52 -26.89 -2.53
CA TYR A 3 12.35 -28.28 -2.86
C TYR A 3 11.62 -28.39 -4.21
N SER A 4 12.16 -29.20 -5.12
CA SER A 4 11.56 -29.43 -6.42
C SER A 4 11.61 -30.91 -6.77
N PRO A 5 10.47 -31.57 -7.06
CA PRO A 5 10.45 -32.94 -7.56
C PRO A 5 11.16 -33.10 -8.89
N SER A 6 11.10 -32.09 -9.75
CA SER A 6 11.76 -32.05 -11.07
C SER A 6 13.24 -31.65 -11.01
N LYS A 7 13.73 -31.24 -9.83
CA LYS A 7 15.08 -30.64 -9.62
C LYS A 7 15.31 -29.35 -10.42
N GLN A 8 14.25 -28.62 -10.73
CA GLN A 8 14.29 -27.30 -11.32
C GLN A 8 13.96 -26.29 -10.22
N PHE A 9 14.83 -25.32 -10.03
CA PHE A 9 14.68 -24.28 -9.02
C PHE A 9 14.38 -22.94 -9.69
N GLU A 10 13.70 -22.03 -8.97
CA GLU A 10 13.33 -20.73 -9.49
C GLU A 10 14.41 -19.70 -9.17
N ASP A 11 15.16 -19.28 -10.17
CA ASP A 11 16.21 -18.26 -10.03
C ASP A 11 15.75 -16.85 -10.44
N ARG A 12 14.58 -16.75 -11.10
CA ARG A 12 14.00 -15.45 -11.51
C ARG A 12 13.45 -14.71 -10.29
N ALA A 13 13.34 -13.38 -10.41
CA ALA A 13 12.58 -12.58 -9.47
C ALA A 13 11.11 -13.05 -9.42
N THR A 14 10.47 -12.87 -8.26
CA THR A 14 9.03 -13.11 -8.09
C THR A 14 8.37 -11.86 -7.49
N PHE A 15 7.05 -11.90 -7.36
CA PHE A 15 6.31 -10.81 -6.72
C PHE A 15 6.79 -10.54 -5.30
N THR A 16 7.20 -11.57 -4.57
CA THR A 16 7.67 -11.46 -3.18
C THR A 16 9.17 -11.23 -3.08
N VAL A 17 9.96 -11.97 -3.84
CA VAL A 17 11.43 -12.02 -3.74
C VAL A 17 12.06 -11.61 -5.07
N VAL A 18 12.75 -10.47 -5.06
CA VAL A 18 13.38 -9.93 -6.28
C VAL A 18 14.87 -10.17 -6.38
N ASN A 19 15.53 -10.51 -5.26
CA ASN A 19 16.95 -10.79 -5.22
C ASN A 19 17.19 -12.15 -4.58
N ARG A 20 17.61 -13.12 -5.38
CA ARG A 20 17.90 -14.50 -4.96
C ARG A 20 19.41 -14.77 -4.81
N ASN A 21 20.24 -13.81 -5.23
CA ASN A 21 21.69 -13.96 -5.24
C ASN A 21 22.34 -13.14 -4.11
N LEU A 22 22.26 -13.65 -2.88
CA LEU A 22 22.88 -13.03 -1.71
C LEU A 22 24.18 -13.75 -1.33
N PRO A 23 25.10 -13.05 -0.65
CA PRO A 23 26.28 -13.67 -0.08
C PRO A 23 25.91 -14.81 0.86
N VAL A 24 26.50 -15.99 0.66
CA VAL A 24 26.27 -17.15 1.52
C VAL A 24 27.07 -16.95 2.81
N PRO A 25 26.43 -17.00 4.01
CA PRO A 25 27.13 -16.89 5.26
C PRO A 25 27.98 -18.14 5.53
N HIS A 26 28.90 -18.04 6.48
CA HIS A 26 29.60 -19.22 6.95
C HIS A 26 28.65 -20.26 7.52
N PHE A 27 28.74 -21.51 7.07
CA PHE A 27 27.93 -22.62 7.56
C PHE A 27 28.77 -23.91 7.61
N THR A 28 28.32 -24.86 8.42
CA THR A 28 28.81 -26.23 8.40
C THR A 28 27.77 -27.16 7.81
N LYS A 29 28.21 -28.12 7.01
CA LYS A 29 27.36 -29.17 6.44
C LYS A 29 27.84 -30.51 6.94
N SER A 30 26.93 -31.33 7.44
CA SER A 30 27.19 -32.75 7.77
C SER A 30 25.98 -33.59 7.37
N GLU A 31 26.20 -34.89 7.20
CA GLU A 31 25.13 -35.82 6.90
C GLU A 31 25.40 -37.20 7.47
N ASP A 32 24.36 -37.91 7.80
CA ASP A 32 24.38 -39.34 8.09
C ASP A 32 23.55 -40.12 7.05
N ASN A 33 23.21 -41.36 7.32
CA ASN A 33 22.43 -42.18 6.37
C ASN A 33 21.01 -41.61 6.09
N GLU A 34 20.44 -40.90 7.04
CA GLU A 34 19.03 -40.45 7.00
C GLU A 34 18.90 -38.94 6.85
N PHE A 35 19.75 -38.15 7.49
CA PHE A 35 19.59 -36.70 7.59
C PHE A 35 20.75 -35.92 6.98
N LEU A 36 20.39 -34.72 6.48
CA LEU A 36 21.28 -33.60 6.16
C LEU A 36 21.15 -32.55 7.26
N TYR A 37 22.29 -32.05 7.73
CA TYR A 37 22.38 -30.97 8.71
C TYR A 37 23.11 -29.76 8.09
N ILE A 38 22.54 -28.59 8.24
CA ILE A 38 23.17 -27.31 7.87
C ILE A 38 23.07 -26.39 9.08
N ASN A 39 24.24 -25.96 9.59
CA ASN A 39 24.28 -25.12 10.76
C ASN A 39 25.05 -23.82 10.44
N THR A 40 24.43 -22.70 10.78
CA THR A 40 25.06 -21.38 10.87
C THR A 40 25.35 -21.08 12.35
N ASP A 41 25.86 -19.89 12.65
CA ASP A 41 26.03 -19.41 14.03
C ASP A 41 24.67 -19.18 14.75
N LYS A 42 23.57 -19.03 14.02
CA LYS A 42 22.22 -18.71 14.53
C LYS A 42 21.20 -19.83 14.38
N LEU A 43 21.31 -20.62 13.32
CA LEU A 43 20.27 -21.59 12.93
C LEU A 43 20.87 -22.98 12.78
N LYS A 44 20.10 -24.00 13.20
CA LYS A 44 20.42 -25.42 13.00
C LYS A 44 19.28 -26.06 12.21
N LEU A 45 19.53 -26.35 10.94
CA LEU A 45 18.59 -27.03 10.07
C LEU A 45 18.88 -28.54 10.04
N ARG A 46 17.84 -29.35 10.17
CA ARG A 46 17.86 -30.81 9.96
C ARG A 46 16.81 -31.17 8.90
N TYR A 47 17.24 -31.85 7.87
CA TYR A 47 16.36 -32.30 6.77
C TYR A 47 16.53 -33.82 6.50
N ARG A 48 15.41 -34.55 6.44
CA ARG A 48 15.40 -35.98 6.07
C ARG A 48 15.56 -36.13 4.57
N LYS A 49 16.63 -36.75 4.13
CA LYS A 49 16.98 -36.89 2.72
C LYS A 49 15.88 -37.61 1.94
N GLY A 50 15.53 -37.08 0.75
CA GLY A 50 14.56 -37.68 -0.15
C GLY A 50 13.08 -37.51 0.22
N THR A 51 12.77 -36.72 1.27
CA THR A 51 11.38 -36.46 1.65
C THR A 51 10.92 -35.07 1.18
N ASN A 52 9.61 -34.94 0.91
CA ASN A 52 9.02 -33.61 0.79
C ASN A 52 8.84 -33.02 2.20
N PRO A 53 9.25 -31.78 2.47
CA PRO A 53 9.13 -31.18 3.80
C PRO A 53 7.71 -31.12 4.35
N TYR A 54 6.70 -30.95 3.52
CA TYR A 54 5.28 -30.83 3.92
C TYR A 54 4.49 -32.13 3.89
N PHE A 55 4.92 -33.11 3.05
CA PHE A 55 4.19 -34.35 2.90
C PHE A 55 4.82 -35.45 3.74
N GLU A 56 3.97 -36.25 4.41
CA GLU A 56 4.28 -37.46 5.11
C GLU A 56 4.70 -37.40 6.53
N PRO A 57 4.18 -38.40 7.22
CA PRO A 57 3.09 -38.27 8.18
C PRO A 57 3.51 -37.52 9.44
N ASN A 58 4.70 -36.93 9.45
CA ASN A 58 5.21 -36.16 10.58
C ASN A 58 6.18 -35.07 10.10
N PRO A 59 5.66 -33.87 9.72
CA PRO A 59 6.50 -32.76 9.27
C PRO A 59 7.73 -32.46 10.14
N PRO A 60 7.66 -32.52 11.50
CA PRO A 60 8.84 -32.35 12.34
C PRO A 60 9.94 -33.38 12.11
N ALA A 61 9.60 -34.57 11.60
CA ALA A 61 10.59 -35.59 11.29
C ALA A 61 11.32 -35.32 9.97
N ASN A 62 10.70 -34.61 9.03
CA ASN A 62 11.25 -34.36 7.70
C ASN A 62 12.14 -33.12 7.65
N LEU A 63 11.67 -32.03 8.22
CA LEU A 63 12.40 -30.76 8.27
C LEU A 63 12.19 -30.08 9.61
N SER A 64 13.25 -29.62 10.22
CA SER A 64 13.16 -28.74 11.38
C SER A 64 14.28 -27.69 11.36
N ILE A 65 13.97 -26.51 11.88
CA ILE A 65 14.96 -25.43 12.11
C ILE A 65 14.91 -25.05 13.57
N THR A 66 16.04 -25.16 14.24
CA THR A 66 16.19 -24.75 15.64
C THR A 66 17.00 -23.46 15.72
N MET A 67 16.53 -22.52 16.53
CA MET A 67 17.16 -21.25 16.85
C MET A 67 17.14 -21.03 18.36
N GLU A 68 17.84 -20.02 18.83
CA GLU A 68 17.80 -19.58 20.22
C GLU A 68 16.89 -18.35 20.37
N LEU A 69 16.01 -18.36 21.35
CA LEU A 69 15.18 -17.23 21.76
C LEU A 69 15.31 -17.05 23.28
N ASN A 70 15.91 -15.94 23.71
CA ASN A 70 16.13 -15.63 25.13
C ASN A 70 16.81 -16.77 25.91
N GLY A 71 17.87 -17.34 25.35
CA GLY A 71 18.63 -18.42 25.95
C GLY A 71 17.95 -19.81 25.95
N ARG A 72 16.84 -19.95 25.21
CA ARG A 72 16.10 -21.22 25.08
C ARG A 72 16.01 -21.65 23.61
N PRO A 73 16.18 -22.95 23.32
CA PRO A 73 15.98 -23.46 21.97
C PRO A 73 14.49 -23.41 21.59
N VAL A 74 14.21 -22.86 20.42
CA VAL A 74 12.90 -22.88 19.76
C VAL A 74 13.06 -23.61 18.44
N THR A 75 12.20 -24.58 18.17
CA THR A 75 12.25 -25.36 16.93
C THR A 75 10.98 -25.15 16.13
N TRP A 76 11.16 -24.74 14.90
CA TRP A 76 10.11 -24.65 13.89
C TRP A 76 10.12 -25.88 12.98
N PHE A 77 8.95 -26.24 12.46
CA PHE A 77 8.76 -27.25 11.42
C PHE A 77 7.62 -26.86 10.47
N PRO A 78 7.60 -27.36 9.23
CA PRO A 78 6.55 -27.06 8.25
C PRO A 78 5.14 -27.38 8.78
N GLY A 79 4.20 -26.46 8.51
CA GLY A 79 2.82 -26.59 8.97
C GLY A 79 2.56 -26.13 10.41
N GLN A 80 3.60 -25.72 11.14
CA GLN A 80 3.41 -25.14 12.47
C GLN A 80 2.78 -23.76 12.38
N GLY A 81 1.62 -23.59 13.04
CA GLY A 81 0.97 -22.27 13.15
C GLY A 81 1.71 -21.35 14.11
N ASP A 82 1.69 -20.05 13.80
CA ASP A 82 2.26 -19.01 14.63
C ASP A 82 1.16 -18.15 15.29
N GLY A 83 0.70 -18.56 16.47
CA GLY A 83 -0.30 -17.82 17.25
C GLY A 83 0.20 -16.49 17.86
N LYS A 84 1.49 -16.15 17.69
CA LYS A 84 2.13 -14.94 18.24
C LYS A 84 2.67 -14.01 17.16
N ASN A 85 2.28 -14.21 15.89
CA ASN A 85 2.65 -13.32 14.80
C ASN A 85 2.13 -11.90 15.05
N LEU A 86 2.99 -10.89 14.83
CA LEU A 86 2.71 -9.49 15.14
C LEU A 86 1.93 -8.78 14.04
N LYS A 87 1.45 -9.52 13.07
CA LYS A 87 0.63 -9.07 11.96
C LYS A 87 1.32 -8.05 11.05
N GLY A 88 0.68 -7.75 9.96
CA GLY A 88 1.07 -6.75 8.98
C GLY A 88 -0.09 -5.84 8.65
N THR A 89 -0.31 -5.59 7.39
CA THR A 89 -1.41 -4.78 6.90
C THR A 89 -2.50 -5.64 6.23
N TYR A 90 -3.51 -5.00 5.68
CA TYR A 90 -4.61 -5.61 4.94
C TYR A 90 -4.93 -4.79 3.69
N ARG A 91 -5.56 -5.38 2.70
CA ARG A 91 -5.85 -4.72 1.42
C ARG A 91 -6.67 -3.44 1.59
N THR A 92 -7.68 -3.46 2.45
CA THR A 92 -8.56 -2.33 2.70
C THR A 92 -9.24 -2.42 4.06
N LEU A 93 -9.60 -1.26 4.62
CA LEU A 93 -10.41 -1.14 5.82
C LEU A 93 -11.85 -0.71 5.52
N ASP A 94 -12.29 -0.85 4.27
CA ASP A 94 -13.64 -0.45 3.86
C ASP A 94 -14.70 -1.00 4.80
N ARG A 95 -15.59 -0.10 5.25
CA ARG A 95 -16.65 -0.37 6.25
C ARG A 95 -16.15 -0.86 7.63
N CYS A 96 -14.85 -0.75 7.89
CA CYS A 96 -14.30 -1.10 9.20
C CYS A 96 -14.92 -0.19 10.28
N PHE A 97 -15.38 -0.79 11.38
CA PHE A 97 -16.00 -0.12 12.53
C PHE A 97 -17.31 0.64 12.23
N GLY A 98 -18.07 0.24 11.21
CA GLY A 98 -19.44 0.71 11.00
C GLY A 98 -20.45 -0.30 11.55
N ASP A 99 -20.56 -1.45 10.93
CA ASP A 99 -21.55 -2.50 11.25
C ASP A 99 -21.00 -3.55 12.22
N GLY A 100 -20.12 -3.18 13.15
CA GLY A 100 -19.43 -4.11 14.03
C GLY A 100 -18.31 -4.91 13.35
N TYR A 101 -18.02 -4.61 12.09
CA TYR A 101 -16.94 -5.25 11.34
C TYR A 101 -15.58 -4.65 11.69
N ARG A 102 -14.61 -5.51 11.96
CA ARG A 102 -13.21 -5.13 12.16
C ARG A 102 -12.31 -6.00 11.26
N SER A 103 -11.48 -5.37 10.45
CA SER A 103 -10.53 -6.08 9.59
C SER A 103 -9.51 -6.87 10.41
N LYS A 104 -9.32 -8.13 10.02
CA LYS A 104 -8.24 -8.98 10.55
C LYS A 104 -7.01 -8.76 9.69
N LEU A 105 -5.92 -8.32 10.31
CA LEU A 105 -4.66 -8.13 9.62
C LEU A 105 -4.03 -9.48 9.28
N GLU A 106 -3.30 -9.52 8.17
CA GLU A 106 -2.53 -10.68 7.72
C GLU A 106 -1.28 -10.89 8.58
N ASP A 107 -0.69 -12.09 8.50
CA ASP A 107 0.58 -12.36 9.19
C ASP A 107 1.71 -11.53 8.59
N GLY A 108 2.51 -10.93 9.47
CA GLY A 108 3.69 -10.13 9.13
C GLY A 108 4.97 -10.94 9.16
N LEU A 109 6.09 -10.24 8.97
CA LEU A 109 7.43 -10.84 8.87
C LEU A 109 8.11 -11.07 10.22
N ILE A 110 7.47 -10.72 11.33
CA ILE A 110 8.01 -10.79 12.68
C ILE A 110 6.99 -11.37 13.66
N SER A 111 7.49 -11.98 14.72
CA SER A 111 6.66 -12.67 15.71
C SER A 111 7.34 -12.72 17.09
N ARG A 112 6.52 -12.70 18.15
CA ARG A 112 6.99 -13.05 19.50
C ARG A 112 7.44 -14.51 19.65
N SER A 113 7.14 -15.37 18.68
CA SER A 113 7.72 -16.73 18.60
C SER A 113 9.18 -16.71 18.13
N GLY A 114 9.70 -15.56 17.70
CA GLY A 114 11.07 -15.34 17.24
C GLY A 114 11.33 -15.78 15.80
N TRP A 115 10.31 -16.25 15.08
CA TRP A 115 10.41 -16.70 13.70
C TRP A 115 9.18 -16.29 12.87
N ALA A 116 9.39 -16.18 11.57
CA ALA A 116 8.35 -16.10 10.57
C ALA A 116 8.75 -16.88 9.32
N VAL A 117 7.79 -17.26 8.50
CA VAL A 117 8.04 -17.96 7.23
C VAL A 117 7.32 -17.22 6.11
N ILE A 118 8.04 -16.93 5.05
CA ILE A 118 7.47 -16.48 3.80
C ILE A 118 7.37 -17.70 2.89
N ASP A 119 6.16 -18.02 2.47
CA ASP A 119 5.93 -19.05 1.46
C ASP A 119 5.77 -18.36 0.09
N ASP A 120 6.81 -18.46 -0.72
CA ASP A 120 6.86 -17.95 -2.09
C ASP A 120 6.64 -19.06 -3.12
N SER A 121 6.10 -20.20 -2.68
CA SER A 121 5.84 -21.36 -3.54
C SER A 121 4.76 -21.04 -4.59
N PRO A 122 4.85 -21.58 -5.81
CA PRO A 122 3.88 -21.29 -6.88
C PRO A 122 2.44 -21.77 -6.57
N GLN A 123 2.28 -22.76 -5.67
CA GLN A 123 0.97 -23.24 -5.22
C GLN A 123 0.41 -22.48 -4.00
N CYS A 124 1.23 -21.63 -3.36
CA CYS A 124 0.77 -20.83 -2.23
C CYS A 124 -0.25 -19.79 -2.69
N VAL A 125 -1.50 -19.95 -2.24
CA VAL A 125 -2.60 -19.04 -2.56
C VAL A 125 -2.75 -18.06 -1.40
N ARG A 126 -2.66 -16.77 -1.71
CA ARG A 126 -2.84 -15.66 -0.76
C ARG A 126 -4.33 -15.47 -0.43
N THR A 127 -4.62 -14.64 0.56
CA THR A 127 -6.00 -14.36 1.01
C THR A 127 -6.90 -13.75 -0.07
N ASP A 128 -6.31 -13.05 -1.04
CA ASP A 128 -7.00 -12.48 -2.19
C ASP A 128 -7.11 -13.46 -3.38
N GLY A 129 -6.67 -14.69 -3.24
CA GLY A 129 -6.65 -15.69 -4.31
C GLY A 129 -5.42 -15.60 -5.23
N SER A 130 -4.58 -14.60 -5.06
CA SER A 130 -3.36 -14.45 -5.88
C SER A 130 -2.25 -15.40 -5.48
N ARG A 131 -1.25 -15.52 -6.37
CA ARG A 131 -0.04 -16.31 -6.17
C ARG A 131 1.21 -15.46 -6.43
N SER A 132 2.35 -15.92 -5.97
CA SER A 132 3.63 -15.31 -6.31
C SER A 132 4.12 -15.82 -7.66
N LEU A 133 3.91 -14.99 -8.69
CA LEU A 133 4.36 -15.28 -10.06
C LEU A 133 5.79 -14.77 -10.28
N ALA A 134 6.46 -15.27 -11.33
CA ALA A 134 7.78 -14.79 -11.71
C ALA A 134 7.69 -13.42 -12.39
N LEU A 135 8.77 -12.64 -12.26
CA LEU A 135 9.00 -11.39 -12.96
C LEU A 135 10.23 -11.55 -13.86
N VAL A 136 10.11 -11.17 -15.12
CA VAL A 136 11.19 -11.23 -16.09
C VAL A 136 11.45 -9.86 -16.70
N PRO A 137 12.71 -9.47 -16.91
CA PRO A 137 13.04 -8.22 -17.57
C PRO A 137 12.36 -8.10 -18.93
N ASP A 138 11.88 -6.90 -19.25
CA ASP A 138 11.19 -6.61 -20.51
C ASP A 138 11.68 -5.30 -21.14
N GLU A 139 11.56 -5.19 -22.45
CA GLU A 139 11.96 -4.02 -23.24
C GLU A 139 11.19 -2.74 -22.88
N THR A 140 10.03 -2.86 -22.26
CA THR A 140 9.21 -1.74 -21.79
C THR A 140 9.83 -1.01 -20.60
N GLY A 141 10.85 -1.60 -19.96
CA GLY A 141 11.41 -1.11 -18.69
C GLY A 141 10.59 -1.52 -17.45
N VAL A 142 9.50 -2.25 -17.65
CA VAL A 142 8.69 -2.88 -16.59
C VAL A 142 8.95 -4.37 -16.63
N ASP A 143 9.43 -4.96 -15.54
CA ASP A 143 9.57 -6.41 -15.45
C ASP A 143 8.19 -7.06 -15.60
N TRP A 144 8.09 -8.05 -16.52
CA TRP A 144 6.80 -8.60 -16.91
C TRP A 144 6.49 -9.90 -16.20
N VAL A 145 5.20 -10.13 -15.94
CA VAL A 145 4.72 -11.36 -15.30
C VAL A 145 4.97 -12.59 -16.19
N ALA A 146 5.43 -13.66 -15.57
CA ALA A 146 5.61 -14.96 -16.21
C ALA A 146 5.18 -16.09 -15.26
N PRO A 147 4.67 -17.23 -15.80
CA PRO A 147 4.39 -18.39 -14.97
C PRO A 147 5.67 -18.98 -14.38
N ARG A 148 5.54 -19.66 -13.24
CA ARG A 148 6.61 -20.47 -12.67
C ARG A 148 6.64 -21.84 -13.34
N ASP A 149 7.85 -22.35 -13.62
CA ASP A 149 8.02 -23.56 -14.43
C ASP A 149 7.60 -24.83 -13.67
N ASP A 150 8.03 -24.98 -12.40
CA ASP A 150 7.65 -26.10 -11.56
C ASP A 150 6.55 -25.72 -10.56
N LYS A 151 5.30 -26.01 -10.91
CA LYS A 151 4.13 -25.71 -10.07
C LYS A 151 4.06 -26.54 -8.77
N GLN A 152 4.91 -27.56 -8.60
CA GLN A 152 4.97 -28.42 -7.40
C GLN A 152 6.16 -28.09 -6.52
N SER A 153 6.98 -27.13 -6.88
CA SER A 153 8.12 -26.72 -6.06
C SER A 153 7.67 -26.02 -4.78
N LEU A 154 8.49 -26.14 -3.73
CA LEU A 154 8.40 -25.34 -2.52
C LEU A 154 9.51 -24.29 -2.55
N ASP A 155 9.17 -23.09 -2.12
CA ASP A 155 10.10 -21.95 -2.05
C ASP A 155 9.82 -21.17 -0.76
N LEU A 156 10.60 -21.49 0.30
CA LEU A 156 10.34 -21.03 1.65
C LEU A 156 11.51 -20.19 2.17
N TYR A 157 11.18 -19.06 2.76
CA TYR A 157 12.15 -18.19 3.46
C TYR A 157 11.85 -18.19 4.95
N PHE A 158 12.74 -18.78 5.73
CA PHE A 158 12.64 -18.81 7.19
C PHE A 158 13.40 -17.62 7.79
N LEU A 159 12.68 -16.77 8.51
CA LEU A 159 13.18 -15.59 9.20
C LEU A 159 13.32 -15.92 10.70
N GLY A 160 14.50 -16.29 11.15
CA GLY A 160 14.78 -16.68 12.55
C GLY A 160 15.61 -15.65 13.27
N TYR A 161 15.04 -14.49 13.59
CA TYR A 161 15.75 -13.34 14.17
C TYR A 161 15.51 -13.16 15.67
N GLY A 162 14.75 -14.07 16.31
CA GLY A 162 14.33 -13.85 17.70
C GLY A 162 13.49 -12.58 17.82
N HIS A 163 13.86 -11.73 18.75
CA HIS A 163 13.23 -10.43 18.93
C HIS A 163 14.02 -9.26 18.31
N ASP A 164 15.00 -9.53 17.46
CA ASP A 164 15.66 -8.47 16.66
C ASP A 164 14.82 -8.13 15.44
N TYR A 165 13.65 -7.54 15.69
CA TYR A 165 12.65 -7.22 14.69
C TYR A 165 13.15 -6.27 13.60
N LYS A 166 13.94 -5.26 13.99
CA LYS A 166 14.51 -4.30 13.04
C LYS A 166 15.49 -4.97 12.08
N ARG A 167 16.27 -5.92 12.56
CA ARG A 167 17.19 -6.69 11.71
C ARG A 167 16.43 -7.61 10.76
N ALA A 168 15.36 -8.26 11.20
CA ALA A 168 14.51 -9.08 10.34
C ALA A 168 13.95 -8.29 9.16
N LEU A 169 13.43 -7.09 9.41
CA LEU A 169 12.89 -6.21 8.38
C LEU A 169 13.98 -5.69 7.43
N HIS A 170 15.15 -5.31 7.99
CA HIS A 170 16.29 -4.91 7.16
C HIS A 170 16.70 -6.03 6.20
N ASP A 171 16.92 -7.22 6.71
CA ASP A 171 17.37 -8.36 5.89
C ASP A 171 16.31 -8.82 4.90
N TYR A 172 15.02 -8.68 5.23
CA TYR A 172 13.94 -8.87 4.25
C TYR A 172 14.06 -7.93 3.07
N THR A 173 14.42 -6.65 3.27
CA THR A 173 14.59 -5.73 2.13
C THR A 173 15.75 -6.09 1.21
N LEU A 174 16.71 -6.90 1.66
CA LEU A 174 17.79 -7.40 0.81
C LEU A 174 17.28 -8.40 -0.23
N ILE A 175 16.29 -9.22 0.12
CA ILE A 175 15.67 -10.19 -0.79
C ILE A 175 14.46 -9.63 -1.52
N ALA A 176 13.65 -8.80 -0.87
CA ALA A 176 12.37 -8.32 -1.40
C ALA A 176 12.45 -6.94 -2.05
N GLY A 177 13.61 -6.28 -2.00
CA GLY A 177 13.79 -4.91 -2.47
C GLY A 177 13.47 -3.87 -1.40
N LYS A 178 14.01 -2.69 -1.59
CA LYS A 178 13.85 -1.57 -0.66
C LYS A 178 12.48 -0.89 -0.83
N MET A 179 12.05 -0.25 0.24
CA MET A 179 10.95 0.71 0.27
C MET A 179 11.42 2.02 -0.39
N PRO A 180 10.93 2.42 -1.58
CA PRO A 180 11.44 3.61 -2.27
C PRO A 180 11.15 4.89 -1.49
N LEU A 181 12.08 5.85 -1.51
CA LEU A 181 11.86 7.17 -0.92
C LEU A 181 10.97 7.99 -1.87
N PRO A 182 9.76 8.39 -1.46
CA PRO A 182 8.89 9.25 -2.29
C PRO A 182 9.49 10.64 -2.54
N PRO A 183 8.93 11.41 -3.49
CA PRO A 183 9.19 12.84 -3.57
C PRO A 183 8.87 13.54 -2.25
N ASP A 184 9.52 14.65 -1.99
CA ASP A 184 9.39 15.40 -0.74
C ASP A 184 7.96 15.92 -0.50
N TYR A 185 7.29 16.45 -1.52
CA TYR A 185 5.91 16.93 -1.43
C TYR A 185 4.92 15.88 -0.91
N ALA A 186 5.25 14.59 -1.01
CA ALA A 186 4.42 13.52 -0.47
C ALA A 186 4.24 13.62 1.06
N PHE A 187 5.16 14.27 1.76
CA PHE A 187 5.15 14.38 3.22
C PHE A 187 4.46 15.65 3.75
N GLY A 188 4.01 16.54 2.88
CA GLY A 188 3.20 17.68 3.26
C GLY A 188 1.72 17.33 3.50
N TYR A 189 0.87 18.34 3.48
CA TYR A 189 -0.58 18.16 3.58
C TYR A 189 -1.21 17.97 2.20
N TRP A 190 -2.11 16.98 2.08
CA TRP A 190 -2.89 16.72 0.87
C TRP A 190 -4.35 17.06 1.13
N TYR A 191 -4.92 17.91 0.29
CA TYR A 191 -6.35 18.13 0.26
C TYR A 191 -6.99 17.19 -0.75
N SER A 192 -7.95 16.40 -0.27
CA SER A 192 -8.73 15.47 -1.07
C SER A 192 -10.17 15.44 -0.55
N LYS A 193 -11.13 15.32 -1.46
CA LYS A 193 -12.55 15.16 -1.16
C LYS A 193 -13.23 14.61 -2.40
N TYR A 194 -13.95 13.49 -2.26
CA TYR A 194 -14.82 13.04 -3.33
C TYR A 194 -16.05 13.96 -3.40
N GLU A 195 -16.12 14.74 -4.44
CA GLU A 195 -17.23 15.68 -4.73
C GLU A 195 -17.21 16.06 -6.22
N ASN A 196 -18.36 16.37 -6.79
CA ASN A 196 -18.51 16.84 -8.18
C ASN A 196 -17.96 18.27 -8.33
N TYR A 197 -16.68 18.44 -8.07
CA TYR A 197 -16.03 19.74 -8.17
C TYR A 197 -15.84 20.17 -9.61
N THR A 198 -16.27 21.41 -9.89
CA THR A 198 -15.92 22.11 -11.13
C THR A 198 -14.47 22.63 -11.08
N ALA A 199 -13.95 23.01 -12.25
CA ALA A 199 -12.65 23.69 -12.31
C ALA A 199 -12.61 24.98 -11.44
N ASP A 200 -13.72 25.70 -11.34
CA ASP A 200 -13.80 26.89 -10.50
C ASP A 200 -13.87 26.55 -9.00
N ASP A 201 -14.48 25.41 -8.63
CA ASP A 201 -14.45 24.94 -7.25
C ASP A 201 -13.01 24.62 -6.81
N TYR A 202 -12.22 23.97 -7.67
CA TYR A 202 -10.80 23.71 -7.37
C TYR A 202 -10.00 25.03 -7.24
N ARG A 203 -10.24 26.03 -8.11
CA ARG A 203 -9.61 27.36 -7.99
C ARG A 203 -10.00 28.06 -6.69
N ASN A 204 -11.28 27.96 -6.30
CA ASN A 204 -11.77 28.52 -5.03
C ASN A 204 -11.12 27.81 -3.82
N ILE A 205 -10.98 26.49 -3.85
CA ILE A 205 -10.28 25.71 -2.81
C ILE A 205 -8.83 26.21 -2.68
N ILE A 206 -8.09 26.36 -3.80
CA ILE A 206 -6.72 26.87 -3.80
C ILE A 206 -6.65 28.29 -3.22
N LYS A 207 -7.59 29.15 -3.60
CA LYS A 207 -7.71 30.49 -3.06
C LYS A 207 -7.96 30.47 -1.55
N ASP A 208 -8.94 29.68 -1.10
CA ASP A 208 -9.30 29.57 0.32
C ASP A 208 -8.10 29.04 1.16
N LEU A 209 -7.38 28.03 0.65
CA LEU A 209 -6.18 27.50 1.31
C LEU A 209 -5.13 28.60 1.52
N LYS A 210 -4.90 29.44 0.52
CA LYS A 210 -3.96 30.56 0.60
C LYS A 210 -4.43 31.69 1.53
N GLU A 211 -5.68 32.11 1.39
CA GLU A 211 -6.25 33.21 2.19
C GLU A 211 -6.30 32.85 3.68
N ASN A 212 -6.42 31.56 4.01
CA ASN A 212 -6.41 31.07 5.38
C ASN A 212 -5.03 30.60 5.87
N ASP A 213 -3.96 30.83 5.12
CA ASP A 213 -2.58 30.45 5.48
C ASP A 213 -2.47 28.96 5.83
N ILE A 214 -3.05 28.09 4.97
CA ILE A 214 -3.01 26.63 5.10
C ILE A 214 -1.96 26.09 4.11
N ASN A 215 -0.84 25.63 4.63
CA ASN A 215 0.17 24.96 3.83
C ASN A 215 -0.40 23.69 3.20
N THR A 216 -0.19 23.49 1.90
CA THR A 216 -0.67 22.33 1.15
C THR A 216 0.29 22.03 0.02
N ASP A 217 0.60 20.76 -0.23
CA ASP A 217 1.49 20.34 -1.31
C ASP A 217 0.76 19.57 -2.41
N VAL A 218 -0.34 18.87 -2.08
CA VAL A 218 -1.03 18.01 -3.03
C VAL A 218 -2.52 18.30 -3.05
N LEU A 219 -3.07 18.40 -4.25
CA LEU A 219 -4.49 18.45 -4.52
C LEU A 219 -4.90 17.18 -5.27
N ILE A 220 -5.87 16.43 -4.73
CA ILE A 220 -6.42 15.25 -5.39
C ILE A 220 -7.67 15.64 -6.18
N LEU A 221 -7.71 15.25 -7.46
CA LEU A 221 -8.93 15.25 -8.25
C LEU A 221 -9.51 13.83 -8.18
N ASP A 222 -10.63 13.71 -7.45
CA ASP A 222 -11.29 12.44 -7.26
C ASP A 222 -12.16 12.09 -8.49
N MET A 223 -12.74 10.90 -8.49
CA MET A 223 -13.26 10.19 -9.67
C MET A 223 -14.18 11.01 -10.60
N ASP A 224 -14.78 12.12 -10.17
CA ASP A 224 -15.59 12.95 -11.06
C ASP A 224 -14.78 13.86 -12.00
N TRP A 225 -13.45 13.80 -11.94
CA TRP A 225 -12.61 14.38 -12.98
C TRP A 225 -12.88 13.74 -14.35
N HIS A 226 -13.28 12.46 -14.35
CA HIS A 226 -13.76 11.72 -15.54
C HIS A 226 -15.28 11.54 -15.50
N TRP A 227 -15.84 11.06 -16.59
CA TRP A 227 -17.26 10.71 -16.66
C TRP A 227 -17.54 9.52 -15.73
N ASN A 228 -18.36 9.77 -14.70
CA ASN A 228 -18.70 8.80 -13.67
C ASN A 228 -20.22 8.66 -13.56
N GLY A 229 -20.78 7.59 -14.10
CA GLY A 229 -22.21 7.30 -14.04
C GLY A 229 -23.12 8.18 -14.90
N ASP A 230 -22.61 9.28 -15.43
CA ASP A 230 -23.25 10.18 -16.37
C ASP A 230 -22.31 10.42 -17.55
N PRO A 231 -22.21 9.44 -18.46
CA PRO A 231 -21.30 9.53 -19.59
C PRO A 231 -21.68 10.70 -20.49
N ASP A 232 -20.70 11.28 -21.19
CA ASP A 232 -20.92 12.39 -22.13
C ASP A 232 -22.14 12.09 -23.03
N PRO A 233 -23.22 12.87 -22.88
CA PRO A 233 -24.46 12.61 -23.64
C PRO A 233 -24.26 12.68 -25.15
N ASN A 234 -23.16 13.29 -25.62
CA ASN A 234 -22.82 13.38 -27.03
C ASN A 234 -21.99 12.20 -27.55
N LYS A 235 -21.38 11.44 -26.66
CA LYS A 235 -20.49 10.29 -26.95
C LYS A 235 -21.06 8.97 -26.44
N SER A 236 -21.99 9.03 -25.52
CA SER A 236 -22.43 7.91 -24.72
C SER A 236 -23.32 6.95 -25.49
N ASN A 237 -23.00 5.66 -25.39
CA ASN A 237 -23.93 4.57 -25.70
C ASN A 237 -24.70 4.09 -24.44
N GLY A 238 -24.73 4.88 -23.37
CA GLY A 238 -25.43 4.58 -22.12
C GLY A 238 -24.58 3.83 -21.09
N ARG A 239 -23.27 3.76 -21.29
CA ARG A 239 -22.34 3.17 -20.32
C ARG A 239 -21.69 4.27 -19.48
N GLY A 240 -21.88 4.23 -18.21
CA GLY A 240 -21.18 5.00 -17.20
C GLY A 240 -20.73 4.08 -16.09
N GLY A 241 -19.68 4.41 -15.38
CA GLY A 241 -19.16 3.57 -14.31
C GLY A 241 -18.03 4.25 -13.55
N TRP A 242 -17.48 3.57 -12.58
CA TRP A 242 -16.38 4.08 -11.77
C TRP A 242 -15.06 4.08 -12.54
N THR A 243 -14.89 3.21 -13.53
CA THR A 243 -13.76 3.28 -14.46
C THR A 243 -14.03 4.36 -15.50
N GLY A 244 -13.06 5.26 -15.71
CA GLY A 244 -13.12 6.30 -16.73
C GLY A 244 -11.75 6.81 -17.10
N TRP A 245 -11.60 7.22 -18.38
CA TRP A 245 -10.33 7.58 -19.00
C TRP A 245 -10.39 8.90 -19.78
N SER A 246 -11.52 9.62 -19.68
CA SER A 246 -11.76 10.87 -20.39
C SER A 246 -12.20 11.95 -19.43
N TRP A 247 -11.71 13.17 -19.63
CA TRP A 247 -12.12 14.31 -18.82
C TRP A 247 -13.63 14.54 -18.85
N ASN A 248 -14.21 14.81 -17.70
CA ASN A 248 -15.57 15.32 -17.61
C ASN A 248 -15.59 16.81 -17.97
N TYR A 249 -15.73 17.09 -19.25
CA TYR A 249 -15.71 18.47 -19.76
C TYR A 249 -16.87 19.34 -19.27
N ASN A 250 -17.94 18.77 -18.70
CA ASN A 250 -18.98 19.54 -18.03
C ASN A 250 -18.49 20.16 -16.73
N LEU A 251 -17.65 19.46 -15.98
CA LEU A 251 -17.06 19.95 -14.74
C LEU A 251 -15.74 20.68 -14.99
N ILE A 252 -14.92 20.16 -15.89
CA ILE A 252 -13.58 20.66 -16.20
C ILE A 252 -13.46 20.93 -17.71
N PRO A 253 -14.00 22.06 -18.20
CA PRO A 253 -14.04 22.37 -19.64
C PRO A 253 -12.65 22.54 -20.28
N ASP A 254 -11.66 22.98 -19.51
CA ASP A 254 -10.27 23.15 -19.94
C ASP A 254 -9.34 22.53 -18.89
N PRO A 255 -9.09 21.21 -18.98
CA PRO A 255 -8.21 20.50 -18.04
C PRO A 255 -6.79 21.07 -18.03
N THR A 256 -6.23 21.38 -19.20
CA THR A 256 -4.86 21.90 -19.30
C THR A 256 -4.69 23.20 -18.51
N LYS A 257 -5.69 24.07 -18.60
CA LYS A 257 -5.68 25.32 -17.83
C LYS A 257 -5.81 25.06 -16.33
N LEU A 258 -6.69 24.14 -15.92
CA LEU A 258 -6.83 23.80 -14.49
C LEU A 258 -5.53 23.22 -13.92
N LEU A 259 -4.90 22.27 -14.61
CA LEU A 259 -3.66 21.65 -14.18
C LEU A 259 -2.54 22.68 -14.07
N LYS A 260 -2.47 23.60 -15.06
CA LYS A 260 -1.53 24.72 -14.99
C LYS A 260 -1.81 25.64 -13.80
N ASP A 261 -3.09 25.98 -13.54
CA ASP A 261 -3.47 26.83 -12.40
C ASP A 261 -3.05 26.17 -11.06
N ILE A 262 -3.18 24.85 -10.92
CA ILE A 262 -2.74 24.08 -9.75
C ILE A 262 -1.21 24.20 -9.57
N HIS A 263 -0.43 23.95 -10.62
CA HIS A 263 1.03 24.04 -10.59
C HIS A 263 1.54 25.47 -10.37
N ASP A 264 0.93 26.47 -11.00
CA ASP A 264 1.29 27.89 -10.79
C ASP A 264 1.10 28.32 -9.32
N ASN A 265 0.31 27.55 -8.56
CA ASN A 265 0.11 27.75 -7.14
C ASN A 265 1.03 26.89 -6.25
N GLY A 266 2.00 26.19 -6.86
CA GLY A 266 2.99 25.37 -6.17
C GLY A 266 2.46 24.02 -5.66
N LEU A 267 1.32 23.58 -6.17
CA LEU A 267 0.69 22.31 -5.79
C LEU A 267 1.02 21.21 -6.81
N HIS A 268 1.13 19.99 -6.33
CA HIS A 268 1.13 18.78 -7.13
C HIS A 268 -0.27 18.16 -7.18
N LEU A 269 -0.54 17.33 -8.18
CA LEU A 269 -1.86 16.71 -8.30
C LEU A 269 -1.81 15.24 -8.69
N ALA A 270 -2.81 14.50 -8.21
CA ALA A 270 -3.10 13.15 -8.67
C ALA A 270 -4.55 13.04 -9.16
N LEU A 271 -4.75 12.15 -10.12
CA LEU A 271 -6.08 11.72 -10.54
C LEU A 271 -6.40 10.36 -9.91
N ASN A 272 -7.61 10.24 -9.34
CA ASN A 272 -8.15 8.97 -8.87
C ASN A 272 -8.52 8.09 -10.05
N LEU A 273 -8.16 6.81 -10.02
CA LEU A 273 -8.45 5.81 -11.03
C LEU A 273 -9.05 4.55 -10.40
N HIS A 274 -10.06 3.98 -11.08
CA HIS A 274 -10.64 2.68 -10.74
C HIS A 274 -10.46 1.70 -11.91
N PRO A 275 -9.24 1.21 -12.16
CA PRO A 275 -8.93 0.39 -13.33
C PRO A 275 -9.52 -1.02 -13.20
N ALA A 276 -10.64 -1.29 -13.91
CA ALA A 276 -11.30 -2.59 -13.87
C ALA A 276 -12.10 -2.93 -15.12
N MET A 277 -12.91 -1.99 -15.65
CA MET A 277 -13.95 -2.28 -16.64
C MET A 277 -13.45 -2.20 -18.09
N GLY A 278 -12.16 -1.89 -18.31
CA GLY A 278 -11.61 -1.69 -19.63
C GLY A 278 -11.88 -0.29 -20.20
N VAL A 279 -11.84 -0.17 -21.52
CA VAL A 279 -12.01 1.11 -22.23
C VAL A 279 -13.25 1.04 -23.09
N ASP A 280 -14.26 1.78 -22.72
CA ASP A 280 -15.55 1.88 -23.45
C ASP A 280 -15.40 2.75 -24.70
N ALA A 281 -16.24 2.49 -25.71
CA ALA A 281 -16.22 3.25 -26.96
C ALA A 281 -16.58 4.74 -26.79
N SER A 282 -17.15 5.14 -25.65
CA SER A 282 -17.40 6.55 -25.33
C SER A 282 -16.16 7.29 -24.83
N GLU A 283 -15.11 6.58 -24.47
CA GLU A 283 -13.87 7.17 -23.98
C GLU A 283 -13.05 7.83 -25.10
N ASP A 284 -12.43 8.97 -24.81
CA ASP A 284 -11.61 9.71 -25.77
C ASP A 284 -10.45 8.87 -26.31
N ILE A 285 -9.90 7.98 -25.48
CA ILE A 285 -8.75 7.13 -25.81
C ILE A 285 -9.13 5.86 -26.61
N PHE A 286 -10.42 5.50 -26.70
CA PHE A 286 -10.87 4.22 -27.26
C PHE A 286 -10.34 3.98 -28.69
N ARG A 287 -10.53 4.96 -29.58
CA ARG A 287 -10.12 4.82 -30.98
C ARG A 287 -8.61 4.67 -31.12
N GLY A 288 -7.84 5.51 -30.43
CA GLY A 288 -6.38 5.43 -30.46
C GLY A 288 -5.87 4.10 -29.94
N MET A 289 -6.47 3.58 -28.85
CA MET A 289 -6.11 2.25 -28.34
C MET A 289 -6.48 1.13 -29.32
N ALA A 290 -7.67 1.19 -29.92
CA ALA A 290 -8.07 0.19 -30.92
C ALA A 290 -7.09 0.18 -32.12
N ASP A 291 -6.72 1.36 -32.63
CA ASP A 291 -5.75 1.49 -33.73
C ASP A 291 -4.38 0.92 -33.34
N ASP A 292 -3.83 1.27 -32.16
CA ASP A 292 -2.56 0.77 -31.66
C ASP A 292 -2.55 -0.76 -31.43
N MET A 293 -3.70 -1.33 -31.08
CA MET A 293 -3.85 -2.78 -30.86
C MET A 293 -4.26 -3.54 -32.14
N GLY A 294 -4.50 -2.84 -33.26
CA GLY A 294 -4.98 -3.46 -34.50
C GLY A 294 -6.40 -4.04 -34.38
N LEU A 295 -7.23 -3.47 -33.50
CA LEU A 295 -8.62 -3.87 -33.28
C LEU A 295 -9.55 -3.04 -34.16
N ASP A 296 -10.71 -3.62 -34.52
CA ASP A 296 -11.80 -2.86 -35.11
C ASP A 296 -12.42 -1.92 -34.08
N ALA A 297 -12.41 -0.61 -34.34
CA ALA A 297 -12.98 0.41 -33.48
C ALA A 297 -14.53 0.42 -33.54
N ASP A 298 -15.14 -0.72 -33.24
CA ASP A 298 -16.59 -0.92 -33.19
C ASP A 298 -17.16 -0.19 -31.96
N PRO A 299 -18.06 0.81 -32.15
CA PRO A 299 -18.63 1.60 -31.06
C PRO A 299 -19.54 0.81 -30.11
N THR A 300 -19.82 -0.45 -30.40
CA THR A 300 -20.61 -1.34 -29.52
C THR A 300 -19.76 -2.20 -28.61
N LYS A 301 -18.42 -2.13 -28.75
CA LYS A 301 -17.47 -2.96 -28.00
C LYS A 301 -16.77 -2.18 -26.90
N VAL A 302 -16.24 -2.93 -25.93
CA VAL A 302 -15.31 -2.46 -24.90
C VAL A 302 -14.00 -3.17 -25.14
N ILE A 303 -12.88 -2.45 -25.07
CA ILE A 303 -11.56 -3.08 -24.98
C ILE A 303 -11.41 -3.54 -23.53
N PRO A 304 -11.37 -4.87 -23.27
CA PRO A 304 -11.31 -5.38 -21.89
C PRO A 304 -10.07 -4.90 -21.16
N TRP A 305 -10.17 -4.71 -19.84
CA TRP A 305 -9.00 -4.41 -19.02
C TRP A 305 -8.06 -5.64 -18.96
N GLN A 306 -6.87 -5.51 -19.52
CA GLN A 306 -5.87 -6.58 -19.63
C GLN A 306 -4.47 -6.00 -19.50
N LEU A 307 -4.16 -5.39 -18.36
CA LEU A 307 -2.87 -4.72 -18.15
C LEU A 307 -1.66 -5.67 -18.25
N GLU A 308 -1.87 -6.97 -18.13
CA GLU A 308 -0.87 -8.02 -18.35
C GLU A 308 -0.64 -8.36 -19.83
N ASP A 309 -1.48 -7.89 -20.75
CA ASP A 309 -1.22 -7.93 -22.18
C ASP A 309 -0.34 -6.75 -22.58
N LYS A 310 0.82 -7.02 -23.16
CA LYS A 310 1.78 -5.98 -23.57
C LYS A 310 1.24 -5.06 -24.66
N SER A 311 0.37 -5.56 -25.55
CA SER A 311 -0.27 -4.75 -26.58
C SER A 311 -1.23 -3.76 -25.94
N PHE A 312 -2.06 -4.23 -25.00
CA PHE A 312 -2.93 -3.37 -24.22
C PHE A 312 -2.12 -2.32 -23.44
N TYR A 313 -1.09 -2.75 -22.69
CA TYR A 313 -0.26 -1.82 -21.92
C TYR A 313 0.37 -0.74 -22.79
N LYS A 314 0.98 -1.10 -23.94
CA LYS A 314 1.60 -0.14 -24.85
C LYS A 314 0.55 0.86 -25.39
N ALA A 315 -0.59 0.37 -25.83
CA ALA A 315 -1.69 1.21 -26.31
C ALA A 315 -2.23 2.14 -25.21
N PHE A 316 -2.41 1.62 -23.99
CA PHE A 316 -2.86 2.40 -22.85
C PHE A 316 -1.82 3.46 -22.44
N ALA A 317 -0.56 3.11 -22.39
CA ALA A 317 0.50 4.07 -22.10
C ALA A 317 0.58 5.20 -23.14
N ASN A 318 0.46 4.89 -24.43
CA ASN A 318 0.49 5.89 -25.51
C ASN A 318 -0.73 6.82 -25.50
N ASN A 319 -1.92 6.28 -25.24
CA ASN A 319 -3.17 7.02 -25.39
C ASN A 319 -3.68 7.65 -24.09
N PHE A 320 -3.26 7.12 -22.92
CA PHE A 320 -3.68 7.64 -21.62
C PHE A 320 -2.51 8.18 -20.80
N LEU A 321 -1.55 7.34 -20.40
CA LEU A 321 -0.51 7.77 -19.43
C LEU A 321 0.30 8.95 -19.98
N ARG A 322 0.90 8.82 -21.17
CA ARG A 322 1.78 9.86 -21.75
C ARG A 322 1.05 11.19 -22.01
N PRO A 323 -0.16 11.21 -22.64
CA PRO A 323 -0.90 12.44 -22.84
C PRO A 323 -1.26 13.17 -21.53
N PHE A 324 -1.75 12.44 -20.52
CA PHE A 324 -2.15 13.03 -19.24
C PHE A 324 -0.94 13.51 -18.42
N GLU A 325 0.17 12.77 -18.40
CA GLU A 325 1.42 13.20 -17.80
C GLU A 325 2.00 14.44 -18.47
N LYS A 326 1.95 14.51 -19.82
CA LYS A 326 2.35 15.70 -20.57
C LYS A 326 1.43 16.89 -20.31
N GLN A 327 0.16 16.65 -20.06
CA GLN A 327 -0.82 17.66 -19.70
C GLN A 327 -0.57 18.23 -18.30
N GLY A 328 0.10 17.47 -17.41
CA GLY A 328 0.51 17.93 -16.09
C GLY A 328 0.10 17.05 -14.92
N VAL A 329 -0.37 15.82 -15.15
CA VAL A 329 -0.63 14.89 -14.05
C VAL A 329 0.68 14.46 -13.41
N ASP A 330 0.84 14.68 -12.09
CA ASP A 330 2.07 14.35 -11.38
C ASP A 330 2.15 12.87 -11.02
N PHE A 331 1.05 12.28 -10.55
CA PHE A 331 0.99 10.86 -10.20
C PHE A 331 -0.45 10.33 -10.21
N TRP A 332 -0.60 9.03 -9.96
CA TRP A 332 -1.84 8.29 -10.08
C TRP A 332 -2.30 7.78 -8.71
N TRP A 333 -3.61 7.89 -8.44
CA TRP A 333 -4.25 7.20 -7.33
C TRP A 333 -5.02 5.99 -7.86
N LEU A 334 -4.47 4.78 -7.64
CA LEU A 334 -5.07 3.50 -8.01
C LEU A 334 -5.97 3.02 -6.87
N ASP A 335 -7.25 3.31 -7.01
CA ASP A 335 -8.23 2.99 -6.00
C ASP A 335 -8.88 1.62 -6.26
N TRP A 336 -9.95 1.34 -5.57
CA TRP A 336 -10.72 0.11 -5.58
C TRP A 336 -11.27 -0.22 -6.97
N GLN A 337 -11.91 -1.36 -7.12
CA GLN A 337 -12.58 -1.93 -8.28
C GLN A 337 -11.79 -2.96 -9.10
N GLN A 338 -10.46 -3.08 -8.95
CA GLN A 338 -9.75 -4.18 -9.59
C GLN A 338 -10.35 -5.52 -9.15
N HIS A 339 -10.41 -6.49 -10.05
CA HIS A 339 -10.67 -7.87 -9.67
C HIS A 339 -9.62 -8.34 -8.64
N LEU A 340 -9.96 -9.31 -7.80
CA LEU A 340 -8.97 -9.88 -6.87
C LEU A 340 -7.83 -10.53 -7.65
N THR A 341 -8.19 -11.32 -8.66
CA THR A 341 -7.24 -11.96 -9.58
C THR A 341 -7.67 -11.73 -11.02
N SER A 342 -6.69 -11.65 -11.92
CA SER A 342 -6.94 -11.50 -13.35
C SER A 342 -7.75 -12.69 -13.89
N PRO A 343 -8.77 -12.44 -14.72
CA PRO A 343 -9.48 -13.50 -15.42
C PRO A 343 -8.66 -14.10 -16.57
N TYR A 344 -7.52 -13.51 -16.95
CA TYR A 344 -6.72 -13.91 -18.11
C TYR A 344 -5.41 -14.59 -17.72
N THR A 345 -4.88 -14.31 -16.52
CA THR A 345 -3.63 -14.88 -16.02
C THR A 345 -3.84 -15.53 -14.66
N ASP A 346 -3.78 -16.87 -14.61
CA ASP A 346 -4.01 -17.65 -13.38
C ASP A 346 -3.11 -17.19 -12.23
N GLY A 347 -3.74 -16.82 -11.12
CA GLY A 347 -3.06 -16.39 -9.90
C GLY A 347 -2.46 -14.98 -9.93
N LEU A 348 -2.66 -14.21 -11.00
CA LEU A 348 -2.20 -12.82 -11.04
C LEU A 348 -3.11 -11.93 -10.18
N GLY A 349 -2.58 -11.36 -9.10
CA GLY A 349 -3.27 -10.36 -8.27
C GLY A 349 -3.34 -9.02 -9.00
N GLU A 350 -4.55 -8.57 -9.34
CA GLU A 350 -4.77 -7.33 -10.10
C GLU A 350 -4.25 -6.09 -9.37
N THR A 351 -4.51 -5.98 -8.07
CA THR A 351 -4.01 -4.83 -7.28
C THR A 351 -2.48 -4.77 -7.28
N PHE A 352 -1.83 -5.92 -7.07
CA PHE A 352 -0.37 -5.97 -7.13
C PHE A 352 0.14 -5.60 -8.53
N TRP A 353 -0.49 -6.14 -9.58
CA TRP A 353 -0.06 -5.91 -10.95
C TRP A 353 -0.23 -4.46 -11.40
N CYS A 354 -1.36 -3.83 -11.09
CA CYS A 354 -1.56 -2.41 -11.32
C CYS A 354 -0.49 -1.56 -10.62
N ASN A 355 -0.23 -1.83 -9.33
CA ASN A 355 0.80 -1.12 -8.58
C ASN A 355 2.18 -1.29 -9.22
N HIS A 356 2.52 -2.52 -9.62
CA HIS A 356 3.79 -2.85 -10.25
C HIS A 356 3.97 -2.12 -11.59
N VAL A 357 2.98 -2.18 -12.46
CA VAL A 357 3.06 -1.57 -13.80
C VAL A 357 3.10 -0.05 -13.71
N PHE A 358 2.18 0.59 -13.01
CA PHE A 358 2.11 2.06 -12.94
C PHE A 358 3.36 2.66 -12.27
N PHE A 359 3.87 2.04 -11.20
CA PHE A 359 5.07 2.53 -10.53
C PHE A 359 6.32 2.39 -11.40
N ASN A 360 6.52 1.21 -12.01
CA ASN A 360 7.70 0.96 -12.83
C ASN A 360 7.63 1.67 -14.19
N ASP A 361 6.44 1.84 -14.76
CA ASP A 361 6.22 2.69 -15.92
C ASP A 361 6.68 4.13 -15.65
N MET A 362 6.24 4.71 -14.53
CA MET A 362 6.66 6.04 -14.13
C MET A 362 8.19 6.10 -13.91
N LYS A 363 8.76 5.08 -13.27
CA LYS A 363 10.22 4.98 -13.07
C LYS A 363 11.00 4.93 -14.38
N ALA A 364 10.50 4.20 -15.36
CA ALA A 364 11.15 4.04 -16.67
C ALA A 364 11.02 5.28 -17.56
N ASN A 365 9.86 5.95 -17.53
CA ASN A 365 9.51 7.00 -18.50
C ASN A 365 9.58 8.43 -17.93
N ARG A 366 9.72 8.60 -16.60
CA ARG A 366 9.83 9.90 -15.92
C ARG A 366 11.08 9.94 -15.05
N SER A 367 12.24 9.71 -15.65
CA SER A 367 13.53 9.62 -14.94
C SER A 367 14.01 10.93 -14.29
N ASP A 368 13.37 12.06 -14.59
CA ASP A 368 13.61 13.39 -14.01
C ASP A 368 13.09 13.54 -12.57
N ARG A 369 12.27 12.59 -12.11
CA ARG A 369 11.64 12.61 -10.78
C ARG A 369 11.55 11.22 -10.16
N ARG A 370 11.36 11.18 -8.83
CA ARG A 370 11.10 9.91 -8.14
C ARG A 370 9.69 9.43 -8.48
N PRO A 371 9.51 8.13 -8.80
CA PRO A 371 8.18 7.58 -9.03
C PRO A 371 7.37 7.58 -7.73
N ILE A 372 6.08 7.83 -7.88
CA ILE A 372 5.10 7.79 -6.79
C ILE A 372 3.74 7.38 -7.36
N ILE A 373 3.08 6.46 -6.70
CA ILE A 373 1.65 6.16 -6.90
C ILE A 373 0.98 6.15 -5.53
N PHE A 374 -0.32 6.38 -5.50
CA PHE A 374 -1.14 6.25 -4.31
C PHE A 374 -2.11 5.09 -4.52
N HIS A 375 -2.12 4.07 -3.64
CA HIS A 375 -2.77 2.81 -3.96
C HIS A 375 -3.16 1.99 -2.73
N ARG A 376 -3.86 0.87 -2.96
CA ARG A 376 -4.18 -0.12 -1.93
C ARG A 376 -3.12 -1.21 -1.86
N TRP A 377 -2.99 -1.86 -0.70
CA TRP A 377 -2.04 -2.95 -0.49
C TRP A 377 -2.33 -4.17 -1.37
N GLY A 378 -1.34 -4.65 -2.08
CA GLY A 378 -1.42 -5.81 -2.98
C GLY A 378 -0.68 -7.06 -2.48
N GLY A 379 -0.35 -7.13 -1.19
CA GLY A 379 0.38 -8.25 -0.59
C GLY A 379 1.89 -8.04 -0.51
N LEU A 380 2.61 -9.02 0.05
CA LEU A 380 4.07 -8.96 0.22
C LEU A 380 4.76 -8.66 -1.11
N GLY A 381 5.69 -7.70 -1.09
CA GLY A 381 6.34 -7.15 -2.26
C GLY A 381 5.79 -5.77 -2.68
N SER A 382 4.52 -5.44 -2.35
CA SER A 382 3.92 -4.14 -2.68
C SER A 382 4.59 -2.94 -1.99
N HIS A 383 5.38 -3.16 -0.94
CA HIS A 383 6.19 -2.10 -0.31
C HIS A 383 7.16 -1.43 -1.29
N ARG A 384 7.42 -2.02 -2.44
CA ARG A 384 8.22 -1.43 -3.52
C ARG A 384 7.50 -0.34 -4.33
N TYR A 385 6.18 -0.20 -4.16
CA TYR A 385 5.33 0.67 -4.98
C TYR A 385 4.58 1.66 -4.10
N GLN A 386 5.27 2.62 -3.52
CA GLN A 386 4.68 3.58 -2.56
C GLN A 386 3.86 4.66 -3.25
N ILE A 387 2.78 5.08 -2.65
CA ILE A 387 2.29 5.11 -1.26
C ILE A 387 0.98 4.32 -1.16
N GLY A 388 0.68 3.78 0.03
CA GLY A 388 -0.59 3.13 0.31
C GLY A 388 -1.59 3.99 1.08
N PHE A 389 -2.89 3.61 1.05
CA PHE A 389 -3.91 4.17 1.94
C PHE A 389 -4.86 3.10 2.47
N SER A 390 -5.50 3.40 3.61
CA SER A 390 -6.25 2.42 4.38
C SER A 390 -7.64 2.08 3.81
N GLY A 391 -8.21 2.93 2.93
CA GLY A 391 -9.56 2.74 2.39
C GLY A 391 -10.65 3.44 3.19
N ASP A 392 -11.90 3.08 2.90
CA ASP A 392 -13.12 3.79 3.24
C ASP A 392 -13.64 3.43 4.63
N THR A 393 -13.09 4.05 5.66
CA THR A 393 -13.54 3.84 7.06
C THR A 393 -14.71 4.75 7.43
N PHE A 394 -15.42 4.41 8.52
CA PHE A 394 -16.51 5.24 9.02
C PHE A 394 -16.02 6.47 9.78
N ILE A 395 -16.81 7.54 9.74
CA ILE A 395 -16.60 8.80 10.49
C ILE A 395 -17.00 8.56 11.94
N ASN A 396 -16.12 7.96 12.72
CA ASN A 396 -16.33 7.70 14.16
C ASN A 396 -15.00 7.52 14.90
N TYR A 397 -15.07 7.51 16.22
CA TYR A 397 -13.89 7.33 17.08
C TYR A 397 -13.31 5.91 17.03
N ALA A 398 -14.12 4.89 16.81
CA ALA A 398 -13.63 3.51 16.72
C ALA A 398 -12.71 3.32 15.50
N SER A 399 -13.04 3.95 14.36
CA SER A 399 -12.17 3.99 13.18
C SER A 399 -10.86 4.71 13.48
N LEU A 400 -10.92 5.85 14.16
CA LEU A 400 -9.72 6.60 14.56
C LEU A 400 -8.84 5.77 15.52
N ALA A 401 -9.43 5.12 16.51
CA ALA A 401 -8.70 4.33 17.50
C ALA A 401 -7.92 3.15 16.90
N PHE A 402 -8.38 2.62 15.78
CA PHE A 402 -7.68 1.53 15.08
C PHE A 402 -6.49 1.99 14.24
N GLN A 403 -6.48 3.24 13.77
CA GLN A 403 -5.47 3.70 12.83
C GLN A 403 -4.03 3.69 13.39
N PRO A 404 -3.75 4.07 14.65
CA PRO A 404 -2.40 3.97 15.20
C PRO A 404 -1.82 2.56 15.13
N TYR A 405 -2.60 1.56 15.57
CA TYR A 405 -2.23 0.14 15.49
C TYR A 405 -2.01 -0.30 14.05
N PHE A 406 -2.97 -0.02 13.17
CA PHE A 406 -2.90 -0.40 11.76
C PHE A 406 -1.67 0.21 11.07
N THR A 407 -1.40 1.50 11.29
CA THR A 407 -0.27 2.22 10.71
C THR A 407 1.06 1.69 11.22
N ALA A 408 1.18 1.45 12.53
CA ALA A 408 2.40 0.92 13.11
C ALA A 408 2.69 -0.51 12.64
N THR A 409 1.67 -1.39 12.58
CA THR A 409 1.84 -2.77 12.12
C THR A 409 2.12 -2.91 10.62
N ALA A 410 1.78 -1.92 9.80
CA ALA A 410 2.19 -1.89 8.39
C ALA A 410 3.73 -1.91 8.24
N SER A 411 4.46 -1.37 9.21
CA SER A 411 5.92 -1.45 9.25
C SER A 411 6.42 -2.89 9.40
N ASN A 412 5.64 -3.82 9.96
CA ASN A 412 6.00 -5.24 10.10
C ASN A 412 6.11 -5.99 8.76
N VAL A 413 5.69 -5.36 7.66
CA VAL A 413 5.83 -5.86 6.29
C VAL A 413 6.58 -4.86 5.39
N CYS A 414 7.39 -3.99 5.99
CA CYS A 414 8.13 -2.91 5.33
C CYS A 414 7.26 -1.92 4.56
N TYR A 415 5.95 -1.81 4.88
CA TYR A 415 5.02 -0.91 4.22
C TYR A 415 4.88 0.40 5.02
N GLY A 416 5.94 1.19 5.02
CA GLY A 416 6.16 2.31 5.95
C GLY A 416 5.54 3.65 5.54
N TYR A 417 5.02 3.79 4.31
CA TYR A 417 4.37 5.03 3.86
C TYR A 417 2.89 4.79 3.67
N TRP A 418 2.13 5.07 4.72
CA TRP A 418 0.73 4.76 4.81
C TRP A 418 -0.11 6.01 5.00
N GLY A 419 -1.13 6.17 4.20
CA GLY A 419 -2.10 7.25 4.28
C GLY A 419 -3.46 6.77 4.77
N HIS A 420 -4.29 7.72 5.18
CA HIS A 420 -5.64 7.47 5.66
C HIS A 420 -6.60 8.46 5.04
N ASP A 421 -7.89 8.16 5.10
CA ASP A 421 -8.94 9.13 4.91
C ASP A 421 -9.12 9.89 6.23
N ILE A 422 -8.26 10.91 6.46
CA ILE A 422 -8.29 11.68 7.72
C ILE A 422 -9.61 12.43 7.83
N GLY A 423 -10.32 12.14 8.92
CA GLY A 423 -11.67 12.57 9.20
C GLY A 423 -12.71 11.45 9.02
N GLY A 424 -12.29 10.29 8.48
CA GLY A 424 -13.16 9.19 8.07
C GLY A 424 -13.78 9.41 6.70
N HIS A 425 -14.19 8.36 6.01
CA HIS A 425 -14.73 8.41 4.65
C HIS A 425 -16.26 8.40 4.66
N MET A 426 -16.87 7.36 5.19
CA MET A 426 -18.31 7.13 5.16
C MET A 426 -19.00 7.63 6.44
N TRP A 427 -20.19 8.20 6.28
CA TRP A 427 -20.99 8.60 7.42
C TRP A 427 -21.46 7.40 8.24
N ASP A 428 -21.28 7.51 9.56
CA ASP A 428 -21.89 6.67 10.56
C ASP A 428 -23.07 7.43 11.18
N SER A 429 -24.31 6.96 11.00
CA SER A 429 -25.51 7.63 11.49
C SER A 429 -25.58 7.82 13.01
N ASN A 430 -24.73 7.13 13.76
CA ASN A 430 -24.63 7.26 15.21
C ASN A 430 -23.78 8.46 15.66
N TYR A 431 -23.10 9.14 14.71
CA TYR A 431 -22.19 10.24 14.99
C TYR A 431 -22.53 11.48 14.16
N PRO A 432 -22.26 12.69 14.70
CA PRO A 432 -22.30 13.91 13.91
C PRO A 432 -21.29 13.82 12.75
N VAL A 433 -21.74 14.09 11.53
CA VAL A 433 -20.90 13.93 10.33
C VAL A 433 -19.72 14.91 10.29
N ASN A 434 -19.87 16.08 10.87
CA ASN A 434 -18.88 17.14 10.92
C ASN A 434 -18.54 17.52 12.36
N ASP A 435 -18.29 16.52 13.21
CA ASP A 435 -17.86 16.72 14.58
C ASP A 435 -16.49 17.42 14.59
N PRO A 436 -16.39 18.66 15.13
CA PRO A 436 -15.14 19.40 15.16
C PRO A 436 -14.07 18.74 16.03
N GLU A 437 -14.45 18.11 17.14
CA GLU A 437 -13.50 17.41 18.00
C GLU A 437 -12.95 16.16 17.31
N LEU A 438 -13.80 15.31 16.74
CA LEU A 438 -13.37 14.11 16.02
C LEU A 438 -12.42 14.47 14.87
N LEU A 439 -12.77 15.51 14.08
CA LEU A 439 -11.90 15.96 13.00
C LEU A 439 -10.53 16.43 13.52
N LEU A 440 -10.51 17.20 14.62
CA LEU A 440 -9.27 17.65 15.23
C LEU A 440 -8.42 16.45 15.72
N ARG A 441 -9.03 15.43 16.34
CA ARG A 441 -8.29 14.23 16.77
C ARG A 441 -7.70 13.45 15.59
N TRP A 442 -8.42 13.34 14.48
CA TRP A 442 -7.91 12.79 13.24
C TRP A 442 -6.72 13.59 12.72
N PHE A 443 -6.78 14.93 12.72
CA PHE A 443 -5.68 15.77 12.28
C PHE A 443 -4.47 15.66 13.20
N GLN A 444 -4.67 15.61 14.51
CA GLN A 444 -3.59 15.38 15.49
C GLN A 444 -2.88 14.05 15.26
N PHE A 445 -3.63 12.96 15.01
CA PHE A 445 -3.04 11.69 14.58
C PHE A 445 -2.33 11.84 13.21
N GLY A 446 -2.97 12.50 12.25
CA GLY A 446 -2.46 12.69 10.89
C GLY A 446 -1.08 13.37 10.82
N VAL A 447 -0.82 14.34 11.71
CA VAL A 447 0.52 14.97 11.81
C VAL A 447 1.62 13.94 12.01
N PHE A 448 1.35 12.92 12.83
CA PHE A 448 2.27 11.84 13.19
C PHE A 448 1.98 10.53 12.45
N SER A 449 1.36 10.62 11.27
CA SER A 449 1.26 9.53 10.30
C SER A 449 2.23 9.76 9.14
N PRO A 450 2.61 8.75 8.36
CA PRO A 450 3.55 8.94 7.27
C PRO A 450 3.03 9.91 6.21
N ILE A 451 1.75 9.81 5.85
CA ILE A 451 1.07 10.65 4.86
C ILE A 451 -0.09 11.39 5.51
N PHE A 452 -0.18 12.69 5.27
CA PHE A 452 -1.16 13.56 5.89
C PHE A 452 -2.18 14.04 4.85
N ARG A 453 -3.25 13.26 4.63
CA ARG A 453 -4.30 13.51 3.62
C ARG A 453 -5.68 13.54 4.27
N SER A 454 -6.39 14.67 4.20
CA SER A 454 -7.83 14.70 4.51
C SER A 454 -8.64 14.17 3.35
N HIS A 455 -9.69 13.39 3.63
CA HIS A 455 -10.59 12.87 2.59
C HIS A 455 -11.97 12.52 3.16
N ALA A 456 -12.97 12.39 2.29
CA ALA A 456 -14.29 11.83 2.59
C ALA A 456 -15.07 11.48 1.33
N ALA A 457 -16.12 10.65 1.48
CA ALA A 457 -17.08 10.30 0.45
C ALA A 457 -17.83 11.51 -0.10
N ILE A 458 -18.51 11.29 -1.23
CA ILE A 458 -19.36 12.28 -1.88
C ILE A 458 -20.46 12.81 -0.95
N GLY A 459 -20.80 14.07 -1.12
CA GLY A 459 -21.88 14.75 -0.45
C GLY A 459 -21.42 16.08 0.16
N THR A 460 -22.07 17.16 -0.24
CA THR A 460 -21.77 18.52 0.25
C THR A 460 -21.94 18.67 1.75
N TRP A 461 -22.67 17.75 2.39
CA TRP A 461 -22.92 17.68 3.83
C TRP A 461 -21.76 17.06 4.62
N ILE A 462 -20.82 16.35 3.96
CA ILE A 462 -19.57 15.89 4.59
C ILE A 462 -18.47 16.91 4.28
N ASN A 463 -18.09 17.71 5.26
CA ASN A 463 -17.17 18.81 5.08
C ASN A 463 -15.70 18.39 5.36
N ARG A 464 -14.77 18.83 4.50
CA ARG A 464 -13.30 18.71 4.70
C ARG A 464 -12.58 20.04 4.50
N LYS A 465 -13.33 21.13 4.31
CA LYS A 465 -12.79 22.49 4.27
C LYS A 465 -12.53 22.97 5.70
N ILE A 466 -11.34 22.69 6.24
CA ILE A 466 -11.00 22.91 7.65
C ILE A 466 -11.18 24.37 8.08
N TRP A 467 -11.04 25.32 7.15
CA TRP A 467 -11.20 26.75 7.38
C TRP A 467 -12.64 27.19 7.69
N THR A 468 -13.59 26.30 7.54
CA THR A 468 -15.01 26.56 7.83
C THR A 468 -15.45 26.01 9.21
N TYR A 469 -14.56 25.32 9.93
CA TYR A 469 -14.86 24.77 11.25
C TYR A 469 -14.62 25.79 12.35
N GLU A 470 -15.41 25.73 13.42
CA GLU A 470 -15.27 26.61 14.59
C GLU A 470 -13.92 26.48 15.30
N ASN A 471 -13.29 25.30 15.23
CA ASN A 471 -11.97 25.00 15.78
C ASN A 471 -10.86 25.08 14.71
N PHE A 472 -11.07 25.86 13.65
CA PHE A 472 -10.06 26.06 12.58
C PHE A 472 -8.67 26.44 13.09
N PRO A 473 -8.51 27.36 14.08
CA PRO A 473 -7.17 27.69 14.57
C PRO A 473 -6.39 26.45 15.08
N GLN A 474 -7.06 25.52 15.73
CA GLN A 474 -6.45 24.28 16.21
C GLN A 474 -6.14 23.31 15.06
N LEU A 475 -7.06 23.17 14.09
CA LEU A 475 -6.82 22.36 12.87
C LEU A 475 -5.64 22.89 12.08
N ASN A 476 -5.57 24.21 11.85
CA ASN A 476 -4.44 24.81 11.11
C ASN A 476 -3.12 24.72 11.88
N ALA A 477 -3.16 24.78 13.22
CA ALA A 477 -1.98 24.55 14.06
C ALA A 477 -1.39 23.13 13.84
N THR A 478 -2.22 22.12 13.63
CA THR A 478 -1.73 20.77 13.30
C THR A 478 -1.07 20.73 11.91
N VAL A 479 -1.64 21.40 10.92
CA VAL A 479 -1.02 21.52 9.59
C VAL A 479 0.34 22.22 9.70
N LYS A 480 0.42 23.36 10.39
CA LYS A 480 1.69 24.07 10.62
C LYS A 480 2.72 23.23 11.37
N LEU A 481 2.29 22.44 12.35
CA LEU A 481 3.18 21.49 13.04
C LEU A 481 3.75 20.43 12.08
N ARG A 482 2.94 19.91 11.14
CA ARG A 482 3.41 18.98 10.11
C ARG A 482 4.58 19.58 9.32
N TYR A 483 4.46 20.83 8.90
CA TYR A 483 5.53 21.51 8.14
C TYR A 483 6.74 21.84 9.01
N ALA A 484 6.55 22.16 10.29
CA ALA A 484 7.67 22.32 11.21
C ALA A 484 8.47 21.02 11.41
N LEU A 485 7.79 19.86 11.36
CA LEU A 485 8.40 18.54 11.45
C LEU A 485 8.92 18.00 10.12
N PHE A 486 8.71 18.71 9.00
CA PHE A 486 9.03 18.22 7.66
C PHE A 486 10.48 17.73 7.51
N PRO A 487 11.52 18.46 7.96
CA PRO A 487 12.90 18.00 7.86
C PRO A 487 13.14 16.69 8.62
N TYR A 488 12.53 16.55 9.79
CA TYR A 488 12.58 15.32 10.58
C TYR A 488 11.90 14.14 9.85
N ILE A 489 10.69 14.37 9.35
CA ILE A 489 9.91 13.35 8.63
C ILE A 489 10.68 12.85 7.40
N TYR A 490 11.23 13.77 6.61
CA TYR A 490 11.99 13.42 5.41
C TYR A 490 13.29 12.66 5.76
N THR A 491 13.96 13.04 6.85
CA THR A 491 15.13 12.31 7.36
C THR A 491 14.75 10.90 7.79
N MET A 492 13.63 10.71 8.48
CA MET A 492 13.14 9.39 8.89
C MET A 492 12.67 8.55 7.68
N ALA A 493 12.09 9.19 6.66
CA ALA A 493 11.76 8.52 5.41
C ALA A 493 13.03 8.01 4.68
N ARG A 494 14.10 8.81 4.65
CA ARG A 494 15.39 8.37 4.12
C ARG A 494 15.95 7.21 4.93
N LYS A 495 15.85 7.25 6.25
CA LYS A 495 16.26 6.14 7.11
C LYS A 495 15.44 4.88 6.85
N SER A 496 14.14 5.02 6.60
CA SER A 496 13.28 3.89 6.22
C SER A 496 13.75 3.22 4.92
N TYR A 497 14.14 4.00 3.92
CA TYR A 497 14.76 3.45 2.69
C TYR A 497 16.06 2.69 2.98
N ASP A 498 16.88 3.17 3.90
CA ASP A 498 18.17 2.55 4.20
C ASP A 498 18.03 1.29 5.05
N THR A 499 17.05 1.24 5.95
CA THR A 499 16.93 0.19 6.99
C THR A 499 15.76 -0.76 6.83
N GLY A 500 14.76 -0.46 5.98
CA GLY A 500 13.52 -1.23 5.88
C GLY A 500 12.55 -1.00 7.05
N VAL A 501 12.90 -0.14 8.02
CA VAL A 501 12.07 0.15 9.20
C VAL A 501 11.23 1.41 8.93
N GLY A 502 9.90 1.29 8.98
CA GLY A 502 8.99 2.40 8.71
C GLY A 502 9.11 3.58 9.68
N ILE A 503 8.48 4.71 9.32
CA ILE A 503 8.46 5.91 10.17
C ILE A 503 7.63 5.67 11.44
N CYS A 504 6.43 5.07 11.31
CA CYS A 504 5.60 4.66 12.46
C CYS A 504 6.03 3.26 12.90
N ARG A 505 6.45 3.14 14.14
CA ARG A 505 7.04 1.90 14.69
C ARG A 505 6.30 1.43 15.91
N PRO A 506 5.84 0.19 15.97
CA PRO A 506 5.30 -0.36 17.21
C PRO A 506 6.32 -0.27 18.35
N MET A 507 5.83 -0.13 19.58
CA MET A 507 6.66 -0.04 20.78
C MET A 507 7.62 -1.22 20.96
N TYR A 508 7.22 -2.41 20.52
CA TYR A 508 8.02 -3.62 20.64
C TYR A 508 9.29 -3.66 19.76
N TYR A 509 9.46 -2.70 18.83
CA TYR A 509 10.75 -2.59 18.11
C TYR A 509 11.89 -2.15 19.03
N GLU A 510 11.57 -1.37 20.07
CA GLU A 510 12.54 -0.88 21.05
C GLU A 510 12.48 -1.69 22.36
N TYR A 511 11.31 -2.22 22.74
CA TYR A 511 11.07 -2.92 23.99
C TYR A 511 10.45 -4.31 23.77
N PRO A 512 11.17 -5.22 23.06
CA PRO A 512 10.60 -6.50 22.67
C PRO A 512 10.32 -7.47 23.83
N GLU A 513 10.95 -7.25 25.00
CA GLU A 513 10.79 -8.11 26.16
C GLU A 513 9.74 -7.59 27.16
N ASN A 514 9.14 -6.43 26.91
CA ASN A 514 8.12 -5.84 27.76
C ASN A 514 6.73 -6.15 27.24
N ASP A 515 5.88 -6.75 28.04
CA ASP A 515 4.50 -7.08 27.65
C ASP A 515 3.67 -5.84 27.33
N GLU A 516 3.91 -4.72 28.02
CA GLU A 516 3.27 -3.44 27.76
C GLU A 516 3.47 -2.95 26.33
N ALA A 517 4.64 -3.21 25.73
CA ALA A 517 4.93 -2.82 24.36
C ALA A 517 3.99 -3.48 23.32
N TYR A 518 3.30 -4.54 23.70
CA TYR A 518 2.34 -5.26 22.86
C TYR A 518 0.88 -4.97 23.21
N VAL A 519 0.63 -4.36 24.36
CA VAL A 519 -0.73 -4.06 24.85
C VAL A 519 -1.14 -2.64 24.54
N PHE A 520 -0.19 -1.69 24.58
CA PHE A 520 -0.45 -0.29 24.26
C PHE A 520 -0.41 -0.04 22.74
N GLU A 521 -1.31 -0.70 22.00
CA GLU A 521 -1.33 -0.73 20.53
C GLU A 521 -1.53 0.65 19.88
N GLU A 522 -2.13 1.61 20.61
CA GLU A 522 -2.37 2.97 20.12
C GLU A 522 -1.18 3.92 20.36
N GLN A 523 -0.13 3.42 21.01
CA GLN A 523 1.10 4.16 21.29
C GLN A 523 2.22 3.62 20.39
N TYR A 524 2.96 4.53 19.74
CA TYR A 524 3.99 4.15 18.78
C TYR A 524 5.12 5.18 18.71
N PHE A 525 6.27 4.80 18.19
CA PHE A 525 7.32 5.74 17.83
C PHE A 525 7.06 6.30 16.44
N PHE A 526 7.22 7.61 16.31
CA PHE A 526 7.27 8.33 15.04
C PHE A 526 8.73 8.74 14.78
N GLY A 527 9.40 7.97 13.94
CA GLY A 527 10.85 8.06 13.79
C GLY A 527 11.60 7.56 15.03
N ASP A 528 12.77 8.14 15.30
CA ASP A 528 13.65 7.68 16.38
C ASP A 528 13.34 8.34 17.73
N ASP A 529 12.84 9.59 17.72
CA ASP A 529 12.90 10.47 18.88
C ASP A 529 11.52 10.92 19.39
N ILE A 530 10.43 10.60 18.67
CA ILE A 530 9.08 11.06 19.04
C ILE A 530 8.22 9.87 19.43
N LEU A 531 7.73 9.88 20.68
CA LEU A 531 6.72 8.95 21.16
C LEU A 531 5.33 9.59 20.97
N VAL A 532 4.41 8.87 20.34
CA VAL A 532 3.07 9.34 20.02
C VAL A 532 2.03 8.46 20.69
N ALA A 533 1.11 9.09 21.39
CA ALA A 533 -0.07 8.45 21.99
C ALA A 533 -1.30 9.33 21.69
N PRO A 534 -1.94 9.18 20.53
CA PRO A 534 -3.02 10.06 20.10
C PRO A 534 -4.25 9.89 20.99
N ILE A 535 -4.99 10.98 21.18
CA ILE A 535 -6.32 10.92 21.78
C ILE A 535 -7.28 10.38 20.74
N VAL A 536 -7.89 9.23 21.03
CA VAL A 536 -8.75 8.48 20.12
C VAL A 536 -10.16 8.24 20.70
N GLU A 537 -10.50 8.96 21.74
CA GLU A 537 -11.80 8.93 22.40
C GLU A 537 -12.33 10.37 22.54
N PRO A 538 -13.66 10.57 22.61
CA PRO A 538 -14.22 11.89 22.82
C PRO A 538 -13.84 12.45 24.19
N SER A 539 -13.83 13.78 24.32
CA SER A 539 -13.66 14.44 25.60
C SER A 539 -14.85 14.18 26.52
N VAL A 540 -14.60 14.13 27.85
CA VAL A 540 -15.61 14.09 28.88
C VAL A 540 -15.50 15.36 29.69
N ASP A 541 -16.59 16.13 29.79
CA ASP A 541 -16.60 17.45 30.44
C ASP A 541 -15.48 18.40 29.95
N GLY A 542 -15.21 18.36 28.63
CA GLY A 542 -14.18 19.17 27.98
C GLY A 542 -12.73 18.73 28.26
N VAL A 543 -12.53 17.56 28.86
CA VAL A 543 -11.20 17.02 29.18
C VAL A 543 -10.99 15.67 28.49
N SER A 544 -9.85 15.53 27.81
CA SER A 544 -9.40 14.24 27.28
C SER A 544 -8.23 13.70 28.09
N LYS A 545 -8.22 12.40 28.34
CA LYS A 545 -7.15 11.70 29.05
C LYS A 545 -6.70 10.48 28.28
N LYS A 546 -5.39 10.24 28.26
CA LYS A 546 -4.81 9.04 27.66
C LYS A 546 -3.86 8.38 28.64
N ARG A 547 -4.02 7.07 28.83
CA ARG A 547 -3.03 6.26 29.52
C ARG A 547 -1.87 5.98 28.57
N ILE A 548 -0.65 6.24 29.01
CA ILE A 548 0.59 5.99 28.29
C ILE A 548 1.49 5.07 29.11
N TRP A 549 2.42 4.39 28.43
CA TRP A 549 3.46 3.54 29.03
C TRP A 549 4.84 4.01 28.61
#